data_05d8bd9d8a4cad642a0b9be5b914af9c
#
_entry.id   05d8bd9d8a4cad642a0b9be5b914af9c
#
_cell.length_a   1.000
_cell.length_b   1.000
_cell.length_c   1.000
_cell.angle_alpha   90.00
_cell.angle_beta   90.00
_cell.angle_gamma   90.00
#
_symmetry.space_group_name_H-M   'P 1'
#
loop_
_entity.id
_entity.type
_entity.pdbx_description
1 polymer ?
#
loop_
_entity_poly.entity_id
_entity_poly.type
_entity_poly.pdbx_seq_one_letter_code
_entity_poly.pdbx_strand_id
1 'polypeptide(L)'
;IHSDASKTIPGSRHYIHAEDVADATLFLLEHNRTLDMTNNTGIKCPKFNICGATELNNLELANLIADAQGKELKYEFMDFHSSRPGHDLRYALSGERMANMGWRPQPVERRLEEVVRWTLDNTRWLDI
;
A
#
# COMPACT_ATOMS: atom_id res chain seq x y z
N ILE A 1 7.35 -16.23 2.00
CA ILE A 1 7.32 -14.90 1.39
C ILE A 1 7.66 -15.04 -0.09
N HIS A 2 6.82 -14.46 -0.96
CA HIS A 2 7.06 -14.49 -2.40
C HIS A 2 8.25 -13.62 -2.79
N SER A 3 9.10 -14.18 -3.64
CA SER A 3 10.35 -13.57 -4.09
C SER A 3 10.59 -13.84 -5.58
N ASP A 4 11.69 -13.36 -6.11
CA ASP A 4 12.20 -13.72 -7.43
C ASP A 4 12.58 -15.22 -7.52
N ALA A 5 12.94 -15.69 -8.71
CA ALA A 5 13.34 -17.07 -8.96
C ALA A 5 14.60 -17.49 -8.18
N SER A 6 15.48 -16.55 -7.86
CA SER A 6 16.68 -16.80 -7.04
C SER A 6 16.37 -16.96 -5.54
N LYS A 7 15.13 -16.66 -5.13
CA LYS A 7 14.68 -16.65 -3.72
C LYS A 7 15.47 -15.69 -2.83
N THR A 8 15.86 -14.55 -3.38
CA THR A 8 16.65 -13.53 -2.67
C THR A 8 15.99 -12.17 -2.64
N ILE A 9 15.18 -11.81 -3.66
CA ILE A 9 14.56 -10.51 -3.78
C ILE A 9 13.05 -10.64 -3.52
N PRO A 10 12.54 -10.23 -2.36
CA PRO A 10 11.10 -10.24 -2.08
C PRO A 10 10.34 -9.22 -2.94
N GLY A 11 9.09 -9.52 -3.24
CA GLY A 11 8.21 -8.60 -3.93
C GLY A 11 7.96 -7.32 -3.14
N SER A 12 7.76 -6.19 -3.82
CA SER A 12 7.56 -4.88 -3.17
C SER A 12 6.31 -4.14 -3.66
N ARG A 13 5.75 -3.31 -2.78
CA ARG A 13 4.51 -2.53 -3.00
C ARG A 13 4.55 -1.23 -2.19
N HIS A 14 3.74 -0.27 -2.62
CA HIS A 14 3.34 0.87 -1.80
C HIS A 14 2.08 0.50 -1.02
N TYR A 15 2.25 -0.06 0.17
CA TYR A 15 1.12 -0.43 1.03
C TYR A 15 0.43 0.82 1.56
N ILE A 16 -0.91 0.82 1.52
CA ILE A 16 -1.73 1.94 1.97
C ILE A 16 -2.91 1.44 2.81
N HIS A 17 -3.25 2.18 3.85
CA HIS A 17 -4.39 1.89 4.69
C HIS A 17 -5.71 2.37 4.05
N ALA A 18 -6.80 1.67 4.33
CA ALA A 18 -8.12 2.02 3.78
C ALA A 18 -8.59 3.42 4.20
N GLU A 19 -8.28 3.86 5.42
CA GLU A 19 -8.60 5.22 5.88
C GLU A 19 -7.85 6.29 5.10
N ASP A 20 -6.58 6.05 4.72
CA ASP A 20 -5.84 6.99 3.89
C ASP A 20 -6.43 7.09 2.48
N VAL A 21 -6.99 5.99 1.95
CA VAL A 21 -7.72 6.02 0.67
C VAL A 21 -9.01 6.82 0.79
N ALA A 22 -9.75 6.66 1.90
CA ALA A 22 -10.96 7.44 2.17
C ALA A 22 -10.64 8.93 2.35
N ASP A 23 -9.59 9.25 3.11
CA ASP A 23 -9.11 10.63 3.32
C ASP A 23 -8.67 11.30 2.01
N ALA A 24 -7.90 10.58 1.17
CA ALA A 24 -7.54 11.05 -0.17
C ALA A 24 -8.77 11.36 -1.03
N THR A 25 -9.80 10.53 -0.92
CA THR A 25 -11.05 10.72 -1.67
C THR A 25 -11.78 11.98 -1.20
N LEU A 26 -11.89 12.18 0.12
CA LEU A 26 -12.49 13.39 0.69
C LEU A 26 -11.69 14.63 0.29
N PHE A 27 -10.37 14.58 0.41
CA PHE A 27 -9.49 15.65 -0.03
C PHE A 27 -9.74 16.04 -1.50
N LEU A 28 -9.85 15.07 -2.40
CA LEU A 28 -10.13 15.33 -3.82
C LEU A 28 -11.51 15.93 -4.03
N LEU A 29 -12.53 15.51 -3.28
CA LEU A 29 -13.88 16.09 -3.34
C LEU A 29 -13.90 17.56 -2.89
N GLU A 30 -13.18 17.89 -1.83
CA GLU A 30 -13.06 19.25 -1.32
C GLU A 30 -12.30 20.17 -2.28
N HIS A 31 -11.28 19.64 -2.97
CA HIS A 31 -10.45 20.37 -3.92
C HIS A 31 -10.97 20.32 -5.36
N ASN A 32 -12.12 19.71 -5.60
CA ASN A 32 -12.69 19.53 -6.95
C ASN A 32 -12.89 20.88 -7.68
N ARG A 33 -13.22 21.96 -6.98
CA ARG A 33 -13.42 23.28 -7.57
C ARG A 33 -12.14 23.95 -8.07
N THR A 34 -10.97 23.50 -7.59
CA THR A 34 -9.65 24.02 -7.97
C THR A 34 -8.97 23.15 -9.03
N LEU A 35 -9.52 21.95 -9.28
CA LEU A 35 -9.00 21.09 -10.32
C LEU A 35 -9.40 21.66 -11.68
N ASP A 36 -8.40 22.06 -12.47
CA ASP A 36 -8.61 22.44 -13.85
C ASP A 36 -9.14 21.23 -14.63
N MET A 37 -10.45 21.19 -14.80
CA MET A 37 -11.16 20.17 -15.57
C MET A 37 -11.04 20.44 -17.08
N THR A 38 -10.51 21.60 -17.46
CA THR A 38 -10.36 22.04 -18.83
C THR A 38 -9.00 21.64 -19.40
N ASN A 39 -8.72 20.35 -19.49
CA ASN A 39 -7.71 19.93 -20.44
C ASN A 39 -8.28 20.15 -21.85
N ASN A 40 -7.62 20.99 -22.64
CA ASN A 40 -7.96 21.43 -24.00
C ASN A 40 -8.14 20.32 -25.04
N THR A 41 -8.35 19.09 -24.65
CA THR A 41 -8.43 17.91 -25.53
C THR A 41 -9.66 17.04 -25.31
N GLY A 42 -10.78 17.66 -24.90
CA GLY A 42 -12.02 16.92 -24.68
C GLY A 42 -12.03 16.18 -23.33
N ILE A 43 -13.20 16.01 -22.80
CA ILE A 43 -13.57 15.54 -21.46
C ILE A 43 -12.80 14.28 -21.04
N LYS A 44 -11.62 14.43 -20.46
CA LYS A 44 -10.94 13.37 -19.72
C LYS A 44 -10.95 13.72 -18.23
N CYS A 45 -11.61 12.89 -17.44
CA CYS A 45 -11.56 13.02 -15.99
C CYS A 45 -10.09 13.03 -15.51
N PRO A 46 -9.71 13.93 -14.60
CA PRO A 46 -8.38 13.90 -13.99
C PRO A 46 -8.16 12.57 -13.27
N LYS A 47 -6.94 12.03 -13.38
CA LYS A 47 -6.55 10.77 -12.76
C LYS A 47 -5.52 11.05 -11.67
N PHE A 48 -5.69 10.40 -10.54
CA PHE A 48 -4.79 10.49 -9.39
C PHE A 48 -4.38 9.10 -8.94
N ASN A 49 -3.09 8.92 -8.66
CA ASN A 49 -2.62 7.74 -7.97
C ASN A 49 -2.68 8.00 -6.47
N ILE A 50 -3.34 7.11 -5.75
CA ILE A 50 -3.38 7.10 -4.29
C ILE A 50 -2.53 5.91 -3.86
N CYS A 51 -1.39 6.14 -3.24
CA CYS A 51 -0.44 5.12 -2.84
C CYS A 51 0.17 5.44 -1.47
N GLY A 52 0.69 4.43 -0.79
CA GLY A 52 1.37 4.60 0.50
C GLY A 52 2.62 5.48 0.39
N ALA A 53 3.05 6.01 1.53
CA ALA A 53 4.16 6.96 1.62
C ALA A 53 5.49 6.36 1.15
N THR A 54 5.72 5.08 1.47
CA THR A 54 6.97 4.37 1.23
C THR A 54 6.71 3.05 0.50
N GLU A 55 7.64 2.68 -0.36
CA GLU A 55 7.67 1.33 -0.91
C GLU A 55 8.32 0.39 0.12
N LEU A 56 7.64 -0.69 0.45
CA LEU A 56 8.15 -1.75 1.31
C LEU A 56 8.15 -3.07 0.55
N ASN A 57 9.16 -3.89 0.78
CA ASN A 57 9.12 -5.27 0.33
C ASN A 57 8.34 -6.14 1.32
N ASN A 58 7.94 -7.34 0.86
CA ASN A 58 7.10 -8.24 1.66
C ASN A 58 7.80 -8.74 2.94
N LEU A 59 9.13 -8.79 2.98
CA LEU A 59 9.87 -9.16 4.18
C LEU A 59 9.88 -8.02 5.21
N GLU A 60 10.11 -6.79 4.76
CA GLU A 60 10.01 -5.60 5.62
C GLU A 60 8.63 -5.49 6.24
N LEU A 61 7.58 -5.64 5.44
CA LEU A 61 6.20 -5.63 5.93
C LEU A 61 5.95 -6.74 6.96
N ALA A 62 6.43 -7.96 6.70
CA ALA A 62 6.26 -9.09 7.61
C ALA A 62 7.00 -8.87 8.95
N ASN A 63 8.19 -8.27 8.91
CA ASN A 63 8.92 -7.89 10.13
C ASN A 63 8.15 -6.84 10.94
N LEU A 64 7.64 -5.79 10.29
CA LEU A 64 6.81 -4.77 10.99
C LEU A 64 5.58 -5.38 11.65
N ILE A 65 4.92 -6.36 11.01
CA ILE A 65 3.79 -7.08 11.60
C ILE A 65 4.22 -7.93 12.80
N ALA A 66 5.36 -8.61 12.70
CA ALA A 66 5.89 -9.43 13.78
C ALA A 66 6.29 -8.58 14.99
N ASP A 67 6.96 -7.46 14.73
CA ASP A 67 7.38 -6.49 15.76
C ASP A 67 6.16 -5.90 16.49
N ALA A 68 5.11 -5.52 15.75
CA ALA A 68 3.86 -5.02 16.34
C ALA A 68 3.14 -6.05 17.22
N GLN A 69 3.41 -7.35 17.03
CA GLN A 69 2.92 -8.45 17.86
C GLN A 69 3.88 -8.87 18.97
N GLY A 70 5.10 -8.33 19.00
CA GLY A 70 6.16 -8.79 19.90
C GLY A 70 6.61 -10.23 19.62
N LYS A 71 6.56 -10.66 18.36
CA LYS A 71 6.89 -12.04 17.94
C LYS A 71 8.07 -12.05 16.97
N GLU A 72 8.85 -13.12 17.03
CA GLU A 72 9.90 -13.39 16.04
C GLU A 72 9.27 -13.88 14.74
N LEU A 73 9.70 -13.30 13.60
CA LEU A 73 9.27 -13.73 12.28
C LEU A 73 10.00 -14.99 11.86
N LYS A 74 9.26 -16.05 11.54
CA LYS A 74 9.78 -17.25 10.87
C LYS A 74 9.26 -17.30 9.45
N TYR A 75 10.15 -17.36 8.47
CA TYR A 75 9.76 -17.30 7.06
C TYR A 75 10.71 -18.15 6.18
N GLU A 76 10.22 -18.41 4.98
CA GLU A 76 11.01 -18.92 3.85
C GLU A 76 10.66 -18.13 2.59
N PHE A 77 11.59 -18.02 1.67
CA PHE A 77 11.31 -17.46 0.35
C PHE A 77 10.77 -18.50 -0.61
N MET A 78 9.75 -18.12 -1.35
CA MET A 78 9.13 -18.95 -2.39
C MET A 78 9.21 -18.23 -3.73
N ASP A 79 9.68 -18.93 -4.76
CA ASP A 79 9.67 -18.41 -6.12
C ASP A 79 8.24 -18.03 -6.53
N PHE A 80 8.10 -16.77 -6.89
CA PHE A 80 6.81 -16.19 -7.20
C PHE A 80 6.21 -16.74 -8.50
N HIS A 81 7.03 -16.92 -9.53
CA HIS A 81 6.58 -17.40 -10.83
C HIS A 81 6.12 -18.84 -10.81
N SER A 82 6.70 -19.68 -9.95
CA SER A 82 6.28 -21.08 -9.80
C SER A 82 4.92 -21.21 -9.13
N SER A 83 4.56 -20.26 -8.24
CA SER A 83 3.32 -20.29 -7.46
C SER A 83 2.21 -19.43 -8.05
N ARG A 84 2.54 -18.32 -8.72
CA ARG A 84 1.61 -17.36 -9.32
C ARG A 84 2.12 -16.82 -10.65
N PRO A 85 2.03 -17.59 -11.75
CA PRO A 85 2.47 -17.13 -13.06
C PRO A 85 1.74 -15.84 -13.48
N GLY A 86 2.49 -14.90 -14.06
CA GLY A 86 1.93 -13.64 -14.58
C GLY A 86 1.75 -12.50 -13.57
N HIS A 87 2.19 -12.68 -12.32
CA HIS A 87 2.24 -11.57 -11.37
C HIS A 87 3.57 -10.81 -11.45
N ASP A 88 3.53 -9.50 -11.19
CA ASP A 88 4.74 -8.67 -11.13
C ASP A 88 5.39 -8.74 -9.73
N LEU A 89 6.70 -8.81 -9.72
CA LEU A 89 7.49 -8.76 -8.48
C LEU A 89 7.35 -7.41 -7.78
N ARG A 90 7.20 -6.33 -8.57
CA ARG A 90 7.10 -4.96 -8.07
C ARG A 90 5.92 -4.22 -8.71
N TYR A 91 5.05 -3.64 -7.86
CA TYR A 91 4.08 -2.63 -8.27
C TYR A 91 4.44 -1.30 -7.61
N ALA A 92 4.71 -0.29 -8.42
CA ALA A 92 5.02 1.04 -7.93
C ALA A 92 4.20 2.08 -8.68
N LEU A 93 3.66 3.03 -7.92
CA LEU A 93 2.93 4.20 -8.42
C LEU A 93 3.58 5.46 -7.86
N SER A 94 3.57 6.54 -8.64
CA SER A 94 3.94 7.85 -8.13
C SER A 94 2.75 8.55 -7.50
N GLY A 95 2.87 8.93 -6.22
CA GLY A 95 1.91 9.76 -5.49
C GLY A 95 2.19 11.26 -5.60
N GLU A 96 3.15 11.67 -6.45
CA GLU A 96 3.66 13.05 -6.55
C GLU A 96 2.55 14.05 -6.83
N ARG A 97 1.59 13.73 -7.68
CA ARG A 97 0.48 14.63 -7.99
C ARG A 97 -0.36 14.97 -6.77
N MET A 98 -0.68 13.98 -5.93
CA MET A 98 -1.40 14.19 -4.68
C MET A 98 -0.56 14.99 -3.68
N ALA A 99 0.74 14.68 -3.59
CA ALA A 99 1.67 15.38 -2.72
C ALA A 99 1.82 16.86 -3.09
N ASN A 100 1.87 17.19 -4.39
CA ASN A 100 1.95 18.57 -4.89
C ASN A 100 0.66 19.36 -4.64
N MET A 101 -0.48 18.68 -4.49
CA MET A 101 -1.75 19.26 -4.07
C MET A 101 -1.85 19.46 -2.56
N GLY A 102 -0.93 18.91 -1.77
CA GLY A 102 -0.88 19.02 -0.32
C GLY A 102 -1.36 17.79 0.44
N TRP A 103 -1.77 16.71 -0.25
CA TRP A 103 -2.19 15.48 0.41
C TRP A 103 -1.04 14.47 0.51
N ARG A 104 -0.91 13.81 1.66
CA ARG A 104 0.04 12.72 1.91
C ARG A 104 -0.60 11.66 2.80
N PRO A 105 -0.36 10.35 2.56
CA PRO A 105 -0.81 9.30 3.44
C PRO A 105 -0.05 9.33 4.77
N GLN A 106 -0.59 8.68 5.79
CA GLN A 106 0.11 8.47 7.06
C GLN A 106 1.29 7.49 6.88
N PRO A 107 2.30 7.56 7.76
CA PRO A 107 3.37 6.56 7.78
C PRO A 107 2.82 5.14 7.92
N VAL A 108 3.37 4.22 7.13
CA VAL A 108 2.90 2.83 7.09
C VAL A 108 3.04 2.12 8.43
N GLU A 109 4.09 2.41 9.18
CA GLU A 109 4.35 1.83 10.50
C GLU A 109 3.20 2.11 11.48
N ARG A 110 2.73 3.36 11.51
CA ARG A 110 1.62 3.78 12.35
C ARG A 110 0.32 3.06 11.95
N ARG A 111 0.00 3.04 10.66
CA ARG A 111 -1.20 2.40 10.13
C ARG A 111 -1.18 0.89 10.35
N LEU A 112 -0.01 0.29 10.21
CA LEU A 112 0.16 -1.14 10.41
C LEU A 112 -0.05 -1.53 11.88
N GLU A 113 0.48 -0.77 12.81
CA GLU A 113 0.27 -0.99 14.25
C GLU A 113 -1.23 -0.91 14.59
N GLU A 114 -1.95 0.09 14.05
CA GLU A 114 -3.41 0.23 14.22
C GLU A 114 -4.16 -1.01 13.69
N VAL A 115 -3.81 -1.49 12.48
CA VAL A 115 -4.43 -2.67 11.85
C VAL A 115 -4.14 -3.94 12.65
N VAL A 116 -2.89 -4.15 13.07
CA VAL A 116 -2.50 -5.33 13.86
C VAL A 116 -3.28 -5.36 15.17
N ARG A 117 -3.32 -4.25 15.90
CA ARG A 117 -4.07 -4.14 17.14
C ARG A 117 -5.56 -4.44 16.93
N TRP A 118 -6.16 -3.78 15.96
CA TRP A 118 -7.57 -4.02 15.63
C TRP A 118 -7.85 -5.48 15.28
N THR A 119 -6.97 -6.12 14.50
CA THR A 119 -7.13 -7.52 14.10
C THR A 119 -7.05 -8.46 15.30
N LEU A 120 -6.12 -8.21 16.24
CA LEU A 120 -5.98 -8.99 17.47
C LEU A 120 -7.20 -8.84 18.41
N ASP A 121 -7.80 -7.65 18.44
CA ASP A 121 -9.01 -7.37 19.20
C ASP A 121 -10.29 -7.95 18.53
N ASN A 122 -10.22 -8.26 17.24
CA ASN A 122 -11.33 -8.75 16.42
C ASN A 122 -10.99 -10.10 15.76
N THR A 123 -10.63 -11.09 16.55
CA THR A 123 -10.12 -12.40 16.10
C THR A 123 -11.04 -13.17 15.17
N ARG A 124 -12.34 -12.87 15.14
CA ARG A 124 -13.32 -13.46 14.21
C ARG A 124 -12.93 -13.32 12.72
N TRP A 125 -12.03 -12.39 12.40
CA TRP A 125 -11.52 -12.20 11.04
C TRP A 125 -10.34 -13.14 10.74
N LEU A 126 -9.81 -13.83 11.74
CA LEU A 126 -8.73 -14.80 11.66
C LEU A 126 -9.26 -16.24 11.60
N ASP A 127 -10.54 -16.44 11.93
CA ASP A 127 -11.20 -17.74 11.85
C ASP A 127 -11.53 -18.04 10.39
N ILE A 128 -10.61 -18.78 9.74
CA ILE A 128 -10.72 -19.25 8.36
C ILE A 128 -11.15 -20.71 8.35
#